data_21840cf03706e23d953332e03718fa5a
#
_entry.id   21840cf03706e23d953332e03718fa5a
#
_cell.length_a   1.000
_cell.length_b   1.000
_cell.length_c   1.000
_cell.angle_alpha   90.00
_cell.angle_beta   90.00
_cell.angle_gamma   90.00
#
_symmetry.space_group_name_H-M   'P 1'
#
loop_
_entity.id
_entity.type
_entity.pdbx_description
1 polymer ?
#
loop_
_entity_poly.entity_id
_entity_poly.type
_entity_poly.pdbx_seq_one_letter_code
_entity_poly.pdbx_strand_id
1 'polypeptide(L)'
;MSSHPASSDETRTRRANKGEERRAAILDAVERLLEDRTLDEINISDISRAAGVTRSGFYFYFDNKAKAVAALSRTVYGEMQEGARGYLAREGSPREMIDGLITEVIGTWERHPNLYRALRDARDSDPTVREMWDHDRFSFVDPVVSVIDAERTSGRAADGPDSRALAVVLLDMNDRAVESLSRGGPEALTPETAREALVAVWLNSIYGSKL
;
A
#
# COMPACT_ATOMS: atom_id res chain seq x y z
N MET A 1 1.04 -48.33 -26.93
CA MET A 1 -0.15 -47.55 -26.55
C MET A 1 0.23 -46.78 -25.28
N SER A 2 0.62 -45.53 -25.45
CA SER A 2 1.11 -44.70 -24.37
C SER A 2 -0.04 -43.79 -23.89
N SER A 3 -0.49 -43.99 -22.68
CA SER A 3 -1.52 -43.16 -22.06
C SER A 3 -0.88 -41.88 -21.53
N HIS A 4 -1.44 -40.75 -21.91
CA HIS A 4 -0.96 -39.39 -21.64
C HIS A 4 -1.26 -38.98 -20.17
N PRO A 5 -0.33 -38.36 -19.42
CA PRO A 5 -0.59 -37.80 -18.08
C PRO A 5 -1.03 -36.33 -18.09
N ALA A 6 -1.65 -35.83 -19.17
CA ALA A 6 -1.99 -34.41 -19.36
C ALA A 6 -3.21 -33.93 -18.56
N SER A 7 -4.05 -34.83 -18.02
CA SER A 7 -5.36 -34.48 -17.44
C SER A 7 -5.32 -33.96 -16.00
N SER A 8 -4.31 -34.30 -15.21
CA SER A 8 -4.26 -33.94 -13.77
C SER A 8 -3.69 -32.53 -13.52
N ASP A 9 -2.78 -32.09 -14.36
CA ASP A 9 -2.12 -30.77 -14.21
C ASP A 9 -3.02 -29.63 -14.70
N GLU A 10 -3.73 -29.84 -15.82
CA GLU A 10 -4.75 -28.90 -16.30
C GLU A 10 -5.92 -28.73 -15.32
N THR A 11 -6.36 -29.81 -14.66
CA THR A 11 -7.43 -29.75 -13.67
C THR A 11 -6.97 -29.02 -12.40
N ARG A 12 -5.72 -29.17 -11.99
CA ARG A 12 -5.13 -28.48 -10.84
C ARG A 12 -4.97 -26.99 -11.13
N THR A 13 -4.46 -26.63 -12.31
CA THR A 13 -4.32 -25.24 -12.76
C THR A 13 -5.67 -24.53 -12.85
N ARG A 14 -6.70 -25.20 -13.39
CA ARG A 14 -8.05 -24.66 -13.50
C ARG A 14 -8.73 -24.47 -12.12
N ARG A 15 -8.43 -25.32 -11.14
CA ARG A 15 -8.93 -25.16 -9.76
C ARG A 15 -8.22 -24.02 -9.04
N ALA A 16 -6.91 -23.85 -9.24
CA ALA A 16 -6.13 -22.74 -8.69
C ALA A 16 -6.65 -21.41 -9.24
N ASN A 17 -6.82 -21.26 -10.55
CA ASN A 17 -7.36 -20.05 -11.18
C ASN A 17 -8.76 -19.71 -10.65
N LYS A 18 -9.64 -20.68 -10.49
CA LYS A 18 -10.98 -20.46 -9.92
C LYS A 18 -10.95 -20.05 -8.45
N GLY A 19 -9.93 -20.46 -7.70
CA GLY A 19 -9.67 -20.03 -6.34
C GLY A 19 -9.27 -18.56 -6.28
N GLU A 20 -8.32 -18.17 -7.11
CA GLU A 20 -7.87 -16.77 -7.22
C GLU A 20 -8.98 -15.84 -7.74
N GLU A 21 -9.76 -16.26 -8.72
CA GLU A 21 -10.92 -15.50 -9.22
C GLU A 21 -11.93 -15.21 -8.09
N ARG A 22 -12.23 -16.20 -7.24
CA ARG A 22 -13.15 -16.01 -6.12
C ARG A 22 -12.56 -15.11 -5.03
N ARG A 23 -11.27 -15.27 -4.76
CA ARG A 23 -10.56 -14.40 -3.81
C ARG A 23 -10.58 -12.95 -4.30
N ALA A 24 -10.28 -12.71 -5.57
CA ALA A 24 -10.36 -11.40 -6.20
C ALA A 24 -11.78 -10.82 -6.12
N ALA A 25 -12.81 -11.61 -6.46
CA ALA A 25 -14.19 -11.16 -6.38
C ALA A 25 -14.62 -10.74 -4.95
N ILE A 26 -14.07 -11.38 -3.89
CA ILE A 26 -14.30 -10.96 -2.52
C ILE A 26 -13.63 -9.60 -2.25
N LEU A 27 -12.40 -9.39 -2.70
CA LEU A 27 -11.68 -8.12 -2.52
C LEU A 27 -12.36 -6.98 -3.27
N ASP A 28 -12.77 -7.19 -4.52
CA ASP A 28 -13.53 -6.22 -5.31
C ASP A 28 -14.87 -5.88 -4.65
N ALA A 29 -15.53 -6.87 -4.03
CA ALA A 29 -16.77 -6.63 -3.29
C ALA A 29 -16.54 -5.79 -2.03
N VAL A 30 -15.45 -6.04 -1.30
CA VAL A 30 -15.07 -5.22 -0.13
C VAL A 30 -14.81 -3.78 -0.57
N GLU A 31 -14.02 -3.56 -1.62
CA GLU A 31 -13.70 -2.23 -2.14
C GLU A 31 -14.94 -1.44 -2.52
N ARG A 32 -15.83 -2.03 -3.34
CA ARG A 32 -17.10 -1.40 -3.72
C ARG A 32 -18.01 -1.07 -2.53
N LEU A 33 -18.09 -1.95 -1.53
CA LEU A 33 -18.90 -1.70 -0.35
C LEU A 33 -18.34 -0.57 0.52
N LEU A 34 -17.03 -0.38 0.52
CA LEU A 34 -16.36 0.71 1.23
C LEU A 34 -16.57 2.08 0.58
N GLU A 35 -17.03 2.15 -0.68
CA GLU A 35 -17.37 3.42 -1.33
C GLU A 35 -18.48 4.18 -0.57
N ASP A 36 -19.47 3.44 -0.07
CA ASP A 36 -20.68 4.01 0.55
C ASP A 36 -20.79 3.73 2.06
N ARG A 37 -19.97 2.84 2.62
CA ARG A 37 -20.09 2.35 4.00
C ARG A 37 -18.75 2.31 4.72
N THR A 38 -18.80 2.45 6.04
CA THR A 38 -17.66 2.15 6.90
C THR A 38 -17.48 0.63 7.06
N LEU A 39 -16.28 0.20 7.46
CA LEU A 39 -16.01 -1.21 7.70
C LEU A 39 -16.96 -1.81 8.74
N ASP A 40 -17.36 -1.06 9.77
CA ASP A 40 -18.26 -1.54 10.82
C ASP A 40 -19.68 -1.81 10.31
N GLU A 41 -20.15 -1.02 9.36
CA GLU A 41 -21.48 -1.16 8.75
C GLU A 41 -21.55 -2.32 7.75
N ILE A 42 -20.42 -2.83 7.27
CA ILE A 42 -20.34 -3.95 6.35
C ILE A 42 -20.30 -5.26 7.13
N ASN A 43 -21.19 -6.19 6.81
CA ASN A 43 -21.16 -7.54 7.36
C ASN A 43 -20.72 -8.58 6.30
N ILE A 44 -20.29 -9.76 6.75
CA ILE A 44 -19.77 -10.82 5.86
C ILE A 44 -20.83 -11.30 4.86
N SER A 45 -22.12 -11.21 5.22
CA SER A 45 -23.21 -11.58 4.31
C SER A 45 -23.33 -10.60 3.13
N ASP A 46 -23.09 -9.32 3.39
CA ASP A 46 -23.08 -8.29 2.32
C ASP A 46 -21.91 -8.53 1.36
N ILE A 47 -20.71 -8.76 1.90
CA ILE A 47 -19.52 -9.10 1.09
C ILE A 47 -19.77 -10.37 0.27
N SER A 48 -20.27 -11.43 0.90
CA SER A 48 -20.52 -12.71 0.23
C SER A 48 -21.52 -12.57 -0.92
N ARG A 49 -22.61 -11.80 -0.69
CA ARG A 49 -23.62 -11.51 -1.72
C ARG A 49 -23.04 -10.73 -2.87
N ALA A 50 -22.30 -9.67 -2.59
CA ALA A 50 -21.68 -8.81 -3.60
C ALA A 50 -20.62 -9.54 -4.43
N ALA A 51 -19.90 -10.49 -3.81
CA ALA A 51 -18.88 -11.32 -4.45
C ALA A 51 -19.43 -12.56 -5.17
N GLY A 52 -20.72 -12.86 -5.05
CA GLY A 52 -21.31 -14.09 -5.61
C GLY A 52 -20.78 -15.38 -4.98
N VAL A 53 -20.36 -15.32 -3.71
CA VAL A 53 -19.90 -16.49 -2.94
C VAL A 53 -20.82 -16.80 -1.76
N THR A 54 -20.76 -18.00 -1.21
CA THR A 54 -21.45 -18.33 0.04
C THR A 54 -20.69 -17.73 1.23
N ARG A 55 -21.35 -17.58 2.38
CA ARG A 55 -20.69 -17.16 3.63
C ARG A 55 -19.58 -18.12 4.04
N SER A 56 -19.74 -19.42 3.86
CA SER A 56 -18.68 -20.41 4.06
C SER A 56 -17.54 -20.26 3.05
N GLY A 57 -17.87 -19.85 1.80
CA GLY A 57 -16.90 -19.48 0.77
C GLY A 57 -16.04 -18.29 1.16
N PHE A 58 -16.63 -17.28 1.78
CA PHE A 58 -15.85 -16.16 2.34
C PHE A 58 -14.85 -16.65 3.41
N TYR A 59 -15.33 -17.41 4.40
CA TYR A 59 -14.48 -17.91 5.49
C TYR A 59 -13.39 -18.88 5.04
N PHE A 60 -13.51 -19.48 3.86
CA PHE A 60 -12.43 -20.26 3.25
C PHE A 60 -11.22 -19.40 2.87
N TYR A 61 -11.43 -18.12 2.51
CA TYR A 61 -10.37 -17.20 2.09
C TYR A 61 -9.92 -16.22 3.19
N PHE A 62 -10.85 -15.80 4.05
CA PHE A 62 -10.59 -14.76 5.05
C PHE A 62 -11.30 -15.09 6.37
N ASP A 63 -10.56 -15.10 7.46
CA ASP A 63 -11.12 -15.38 8.80
C ASP A 63 -12.16 -14.35 9.25
N ASN A 64 -11.96 -13.08 8.81
CA ASN A 64 -12.86 -11.97 9.10
C ASN A 64 -12.73 -10.86 8.06
N LYS A 65 -13.59 -9.83 8.15
CA LYS A 65 -13.60 -8.70 7.24
C LYS A 65 -12.35 -7.82 7.34
N ALA A 66 -11.74 -7.72 8.51
CA ALA A 66 -10.51 -6.96 8.71
C ALA A 66 -9.34 -7.58 7.91
N LYS A 67 -9.23 -8.92 7.90
CA LYS A 67 -8.22 -9.61 7.08
C LYS A 67 -8.48 -9.49 5.57
N ALA A 68 -9.73 -9.39 5.14
CA ALA A 68 -10.04 -9.10 3.74
C ALA A 68 -9.60 -7.67 3.35
N VAL A 69 -9.84 -6.68 4.20
CA VAL A 69 -9.34 -5.30 4.01
C VAL A 69 -7.81 -5.26 3.99
N ALA A 70 -7.14 -5.96 4.90
CA ALA A 70 -5.67 -6.05 4.91
C ALA A 70 -5.12 -6.72 3.64
N ALA A 71 -5.81 -7.72 3.11
CA ALA A 71 -5.41 -8.35 1.86
C ALA A 71 -5.61 -7.43 0.64
N LEU A 72 -6.68 -6.62 0.63
CA LEU A 72 -6.91 -5.61 -0.40
C LEU A 72 -5.84 -4.52 -0.33
N SER A 73 -5.53 -3.99 0.84
CA SER A 73 -4.49 -2.97 1.00
C SER A 73 -3.11 -3.47 0.58
N ARG A 74 -2.80 -4.76 0.77
CA ARG A 74 -1.54 -5.36 0.29
C ARG A 74 -1.43 -5.31 -1.25
N THR A 75 -2.54 -5.46 -1.98
CA THR A 75 -2.56 -5.26 -3.43
C THR A 75 -2.19 -3.82 -3.78
N VAL A 76 -2.79 -2.85 -3.10
CA VAL A 76 -2.50 -1.42 -3.28
C VAL A 76 -1.04 -1.07 -2.92
N TYR A 77 -0.51 -1.63 -1.83
CA TYR A 77 0.92 -1.48 -1.50
C TYR A 77 1.84 -2.08 -2.58
N GLY A 78 1.45 -3.20 -3.17
CA GLY A 78 2.19 -3.81 -4.29
C GLY A 78 2.24 -2.90 -5.52
N GLU A 79 1.14 -2.26 -5.88
CA GLU A 79 1.06 -1.28 -6.97
C GLU A 79 1.94 -0.06 -6.68
N MET A 80 1.88 0.46 -5.46
CA MET A 80 2.73 1.57 -5.00
C MET A 80 4.22 1.22 -5.08
N GLN A 81 4.62 0.01 -4.67
CA GLN A 81 6.01 -0.45 -4.78
C GLN A 81 6.47 -0.53 -6.24
N GLU A 82 5.61 -1.01 -7.14
CA GLU A 82 5.94 -1.09 -8.56
C GLU A 82 6.09 0.31 -9.18
N GLY A 83 5.18 1.25 -8.86
CA GLY A 83 5.29 2.65 -9.25
C GLY A 83 6.59 3.28 -8.73
N ALA A 84 6.92 3.07 -7.45
CA ALA A 84 8.14 3.58 -6.83
C ALA A 84 9.42 3.05 -7.51
N ARG A 85 9.48 1.76 -7.85
CA ARG A 85 10.62 1.19 -8.61
C ARG A 85 10.84 1.90 -9.94
N GLY A 86 9.75 2.29 -10.62
CA GLY A 86 9.83 3.04 -11.87
C GLY A 86 10.54 4.39 -11.70
N TYR A 87 10.32 5.09 -10.60
CA TYR A 87 11.02 6.35 -10.32
C TYR A 87 12.47 6.14 -9.90
N LEU A 88 12.75 5.11 -9.08
CA LEU A 88 14.11 4.78 -8.64
C LEU A 88 15.02 4.30 -9.79
N ALA A 89 14.46 3.74 -10.85
CA ALA A 89 15.21 3.27 -12.02
C ALA A 89 15.48 4.35 -13.08
N ARG A 90 14.86 5.54 -12.97
CA ARG A 90 15.01 6.62 -13.95
C ARG A 90 16.27 7.45 -13.67
N GLU A 91 16.95 7.84 -14.73
CA GLU A 91 17.93 8.93 -14.67
C GLU A 91 17.17 10.26 -14.51
N GLY A 92 17.54 11.05 -13.50
CA GLY A 92 16.89 12.33 -13.23
C GLY A 92 17.52 13.06 -12.05
N SER A 93 17.02 14.23 -11.76
CA SER A 93 17.44 14.98 -10.57
C SER A 93 16.87 14.34 -9.30
N PRO A 94 17.52 14.50 -8.13
CA PRO A 94 16.97 14.09 -6.84
C PRO A 94 15.54 14.62 -6.60
N ARG A 95 15.28 15.84 -7.04
CA ARG A 95 13.96 16.46 -6.93
C ARG A 95 12.89 15.70 -7.72
N GLU A 96 13.17 15.37 -8.98
CA GLU A 96 12.24 14.64 -9.84
C GLU A 96 11.95 13.24 -9.29
N MET A 97 12.96 12.57 -8.77
CA MET A 97 12.82 11.26 -8.14
C MET A 97 11.92 11.34 -6.90
N ILE A 98 12.23 12.23 -5.96
CA ILE A 98 11.45 12.36 -4.70
C ILE A 98 10.04 12.86 -4.99
N ASP A 99 9.86 13.83 -5.88
CA ASP A 99 8.55 14.33 -6.28
C ASP A 99 7.69 13.21 -6.88
N GLY A 100 8.26 12.38 -7.73
CA GLY A 100 7.60 11.21 -8.29
C GLY A 100 7.19 10.19 -7.24
N LEU A 101 8.07 9.86 -6.29
CA LEU A 101 7.78 8.93 -5.19
C LEU A 101 6.65 9.46 -4.29
N ILE A 102 6.68 10.71 -3.90
CA ILE A 102 5.64 11.32 -3.06
C ILE A 102 4.32 11.42 -3.82
N THR A 103 4.36 11.77 -5.12
CA THR A 103 3.17 11.79 -5.99
C THR A 103 2.52 10.41 -6.06
N GLU A 104 3.32 9.34 -6.20
CA GLU A 104 2.79 7.96 -6.22
C GLU A 104 2.12 7.60 -4.89
N VAL A 105 2.74 7.92 -3.76
CA VAL A 105 2.17 7.65 -2.43
C VAL A 105 0.82 8.36 -2.25
N ILE A 106 0.79 9.67 -2.48
CA ILE A 106 -0.44 10.47 -2.30
C ILE A 106 -1.51 10.03 -3.30
N GLY A 107 -1.16 9.92 -4.59
CA GLY A 107 -2.10 9.56 -5.65
C GLY A 107 -2.68 8.17 -5.47
N THR A 108 -1.93 7.22 -4.94
CA THR A 108 -2.45 5.88 -4.61
C THR A 108 -3.57 5.97 -3.58
N TRP A 109 -3.36 6.69 -2.49
CA TRP A 109 -4.38 6.84 -1.45
C TRP A 109 -5.54 7.76 -1.86
N GLU A 110 -5.34 8.69 -2.79
CA GLU A 110 -6.43 9.45 -3.41
C GLU A 110 -7.35 8.56 -4.25
N ARG A 111 -6.80 7.55 -4.91
CA ARG A 111 -7.59 6.54 -5.65
C ARG A 111 -8.37 5.60 -4.72
N HIS A 112 -7.89 5.40 -3.46
CA HIS A 112 -8.44 4.45 -2.49
C HIS A 112 -8.74 5.08 -1.12
N PRO A 113 -9.45 6.23 -1.03
CA PRO A 113 -9.58 6.99 0.22
C PRO A 113 -10.33 6.22 1.32
N ASN A 114 -11.33 5.44 0.92
CA ASN A 114 -12.13 4.67 1.87
C ASN A 114 -11.41 3.40 2.34
N LEU A 115 -10.54 2.84 1.51
CA LEU A 115 -9.70 1.70 1.88
C LEU A 115 -8.71 2.09 2.99
N TYR A 116 -8.06 3.27 2.89
CA TYR A 116 -7.15 3.73 3.94
C TYR A 116 -7.86 3.86 5.29
N ARG A 117 -9.07 4.43 5.31
CA ARG A 117 -9.90 4.54 6.51
C ARG A 117 -10.26 3.16 7.07
N ALA A 118 -10.77 2.26 6.21
CA ALA A 118 -11.14 0.90 6.60
C ALA A 118 -9.96 0.10 7.14
N LEU A 119 -8.77 0.28 6.55
CA LEU A 119 -7.55 -0.38 7.01
C LEU A 119 -7.12 0.11 8.39
N ARG A 120 -7.22 1.41 8.66
CA ARG A 120 -6.96 1.97 9.98
C ARG A 120 -7.91 1.37 11.04
N ASP A 121 -9.21 1.32 10.74
CA ASP A 121 -10.21 0.76 11.63
C ASP A 121 -10.00 -0.76 11.83
N ALA A 122 -9.61 -1.48 10.77
CA ALA A 122 -9.25 -2.88 10.84
C ALA A 122 -8.00 -3.12 11.73
N ARG A 123 -6.99 -2.27 11.62
CA ARG A 123 -5.77 -2.32 12.44
C ARG A 123 -6.06 -2.09 13.92
N ASP A 124 -7.00 -1.21 14.23
CA ASP A 124 -7.38 -0.93 15.63
C ASP A 124 -8.16 -2.09 16.25
N SER A 125 -8.89 -2.86 15.44
CA SER A 125 -9.74 -3.98 15.88
C SER A 125 -9.06 -5.36 15.83
N ASP A 126 -8.00 -5.55 15.05
CA ASP A 126 -7.34 -6.85 14.85
C ASP A 126 -5.81 -6.71 14.95
N PRO A 127 -5.17 -7.28 16.00
CA PRO A 127 -3.71 -7.23 16.18
C PRO A 127 -2.93 -7.83 15.01
N THR A 128 -3.46 -8.88 14.36
CA THR A 128 -2.78 -9.50 13.20
C THR A 128 -2.77 -8.54 12.01
N VAL A 129 -3.84 -7.76 11.82
CA VAL A 129 -3.89 -6.73 10.77
C VAL A 129 -2.88 -5.62 11.07
N ARG A 130 -2.70 -5.25 12.35
CA ARG A 130 -1.69 -4.29 12.79
C ARG A 130 -0.28 -4.77 12.44
N GLU A 131 0.05 -6.01 12.77
CA GLU A 131 1.35 -6.62 12.43
C GLU A 131 1.58 -6.67 10.91
N MET A 132 0.55 -7.00 10.12
CA MET A 132 0.61 -7.00 8.66
C MET A 132 0.86 -5.60 8.10
N TRP A 133 0.13 -4.60 8.61
CA TRP A 133 0.32 -3.19 8.25
C TRP A 133 1.76 -2.73 8.54
N ASP A 134 2.25 -2.97 9.74
CA ASP A 134 3.59 -2.57 10.14
C ASP A 134 4.65 -3.24 9.24
N HIS A 135 4.48 -4.53 8.94
CA HIS A 135 5.36 -5.26 8.02
C HIS A 135 5.35 -4.65 6.61
N ASP A 136 4.17 -4.42 6.03
CA ASP A 136 4.03 -3.89 4.67
C ASP A 136 4.61 -2.46 4.58
N ARG A 137 4.40 -1.63 5.61
CA ARG A 137 4.99 -0.30 5.73
C ARG A 137 6.52 -0.34 5.84
N PHE A 138 7.06 -1.19 6.69
CA PHE A 138 8.50 -1.33 6.85
C PHE A 138 9.21 -1.89 5.61
N SER A 139 8.49 -2.50 4.67
CA SER A 139 9.07 -2.97 3.42
C SER A 139 9.66 -1.85 2.53
N PHE A 140 9.26 -0.60 2.75
CA PHE A 140 9.79 0.57 2.05
C PHE A 140 11.09 1.11 2.68
N VAL A 141 11.45 0.71 3.90
CA VAL A 141 12.62 1.25 4.61
C VAL A 141 13.91 0.93 3.87
N ASP A 142 14.17 -0.34 3.53
CA ASP A 142 15.43 -0.74 2.89
C ASP A 142 15.64 -0.10 1.51
N PRO A 143 14.64 0.04 0.63
CA PRO A 143 14.75 0.83 -0.59
C PRO A 143 15.16 2.29 -0.33
N VAL A 144 14.56 2.96 0.65
CA VAL A 144 14.89 4.36 0.98
C VAL A 144 16.32 4.46 1.56
N VAL A 145 16.71 3.54 2.44
CA VAL A 145 18.10 3.45 2.95
C VAL A 145 19.08 3.34 1.80
N SER A 146 18.81 2.44 0.84
CA SER A 146 19.69 2.24 -0.31
C SER A 146 19.87 3.52 -1.14
N VAL A 147 18.81 4.31 -1.31
CA VAL A 147 18.90 5.62 -1.99
C VAL A 147 19.76 6.58 -1.18
N ILE A 148 19.51 6.75 0.11
CA ILE A 148 20.26 7.68 0.97
C ILE A 148 21.76 7.34 0.95
N ASP A 149 22.10 6.05 1.10
CA ASP A 149 23.48 5.60 1.12
C ASP A 149 24.18 5.79 -0.23
N ALA A 150 23.49 5.53 -1.33
CA ALA A 150 24.01 5.78 -2.68
C ALA A 150 24.27 7.26 -2.93
N GLU A 151 23.35 8.14 -2.52
CA GLU A 151 23.51 9.60 -2.66
C GLU A 151 24.67 10.15 -1.82
N ARG A 152 24.84 9.65 -0.60
CA ARG A 152 26.00 9.99 0.27
C ARG A 152 27.31 9.48 -0.31
N THR A 153 27.36 8.22 -0.73
CA THR A 153 28.56 7.61 -1.32
C THR A 153 29.02 8.34 -2.59
N SER A 154 28.08 8.82 -3.41
CA SER A 154 28.40 9.59 -4.61
C SER A 154 28.76 11.05 -4.33
N GLY A 155 28.65 11.51 -3.08
CA GLY A 155 28.90 12.90 -2.67
C GLY A 155 27.80 13.89 -3.08
N ARG A 156 26.68 13.43 -3.65
CA ARG A 156 25.52 14.26 -3.95
C ARG A 156 24.75 14.68 -2.70
N ALA A 157 24.66 13.81 -1.70
CA ALA A 157 24.13 14.14 -0.37
C ALA A 157 25.25 14.38 0.63
N ALA A 158 24.96 15.17 1.69
CA ALA A 158 25.87 15.35 2.81
C ALA A 158 25.79 14.17 3.79
N ASP A 159 26.84 13.98 4.59
CA ASP A 159 26.77 13.14 5.78
C ASP A 159 25.69 13.67 6.73
N GLY A 160 25.03 12.75 7.42
CA GLY A 160 23.91 13.10 8.29
C GLY A 160 23.55 11.99 9.26
N PRO A 161 22.32 11.97 9.78
CA PRO A 161 21.84 10.93 10.67
C PRO A 161 21.96 9.54 10.04
N ASP A 162 21.88 8.51 10.87
CA ASP A 162 21.77 7.11 10.41
C ASP A 162 20.70 6.97 9.32
N SER A 163 21.07 6.35 8.19
CA SER A 163 20.19 6.27 7.01
C SER A 163 18.89 5.54 7.30
N ARG A 164 18.93 4.51 8.15
CA ARG A 164 17.74 3.75 8.52
C ARG A 164 16.82 4.57 9.43
N ALA A 165 17.37 5.27 10.41
CA ALA A 165 16.59 6.16 11.27
C ALA A 165 15.93 7.27 10.46
N LEU A 166 16.67 7.88 9.52
CA LEU A 166 16.13 8.91 8.64
C LEU A 166 15.02 8.36 7.74
N ALA A 167 15.22 7.20 7.13
CA ALA A 167 14.21 6.54 6.29
C ALA A 167 12.91 6.26 7.05
N VAL A 168 13.00 5.73 8.28
CA VAL A 168 11.82 5.47 9.13
C VAL A 168 11.06 6.75 9.41
N VAL A 169 11.75 7.83 9.83
CA VAL A 169 11.10 9.12 10.14
C VAL A 169 10.41 9.72 8.91
N LEU A 170 11.06 9.68 7.74
CA LEU A 170 10.49 10.20 6.50
C LEU A 170 9.24 9.41 6.07
N LEU A 171 9.27 8.09 6.19
CA LEU A 171 8.11 7.24 5.88
C LEU A 171 6.96 7.43 6.89
N ASP A 172 7.26 7.57 8.19
CA ASP A 172 6.26 7.88 9.21
C ASP A 172 5.55 9.22 8.94
N MET A 173 6.32 10.21 8.47
CA MET A 173 5.78 11.50 8.09
C MET A 173 4.85 11.38 6.87
N ASN A 174 5.20 10.58 5.87
CA ASN A 174 4.32 10.31 4.73
C ASN A 174 3.00 9.69 5.19
N ASP A 175 3.05 8.64 6.04
CA ASP A 175 1.86 7.99 6.59
C ASP A 175 0.98 9.00 7.34
N ARG A 176 1.57 9.87 8.14
CA ARG A 176 0.84 10.89 8.88
C ARG A 176 0.18 11.92 7.97
N ALA A 177 0.84 12.31 6.88
CA ALA A 177 0.26 13.21 5.89
C ALA A 177 -0.94 12.56 5.18
N VAL A 178 -0.80 11.30 4.73
CA VAL A 178 -1.89 10.53 4.12
C VAL A 178 -3.07 10.36 5.08
N GLU A 179 -2.80 10.07 6.36
CA GLU A 179 -3.84 9.99 7.38
C GLU A 179 -4.59 11.32 7.54
N SER A 180 -3.88 12.45 7.54
CA SER A 180 -4.48 13.78 7.61
C SER A 180 -5.37 14.06 6.38
N LEU A 181 -4.89 13.73 5.18
CA LEU A 181 -5.66 13.88 3.94
C LEU A 181 -6.93 13.03 3.97
N SER A 182 -6.84 11.78 4.43
CA SER A 182 -7.99 10.86 4.48
C SER A 182 -9.08 11.28 5.47
N ARG A 183 -8.72 11.99 6.54
CA ARG A 183 -9.68 12.52 7.52
C ARG A 183 -10.45 13.72 6.98
N GLY A 184 -9.83 14.52 6.13
CA GLY A 184 -10.37 15.80 5.70
C GLY A 184 -10.55 16.79 6.85
N GLY A 185 -11.32 17.84 6.60
CA GLY A 185 -11.67 18.87 7.58
C GLY A 185 -11.18 20.26 7.18
N PRO A 186 -11.62 21.30 7.88
CA PRO A 186 -11.35 22.69 7.47
C PRO A 186 -9.87 23.10 7.54
N GLU A 187 -9.06 22.38 8.33
CA GLU A 187 -7.61 22.61 8.46
C GLU A 187 -6.78 21.53 7.77
N ALA A 188 -7.42 20.63 7.00
CA ALA A 188 -6.71 19.58 6.29
C ALA A 188 -5.88 20.19 5.13
N LEU A 189 -4.69 19.64 4.94
CA LEU A 189 -3.88 19.95 3.75
C LEU A 189 -4.62 19.45 2.51
N THR A 190 -4.39 20.13 1.39
CA THR A 190 -4.74 19.56 0.09
C THR A 190 -3.65 18.56 -0.33
N PRO A 191 -3.95 17.59 -1.22
CA PRO A 191 -2.94 16.67 -1.76
C PRO A 191 -1.73 17.41 -2.33
N GLU A 192 -1.96 18.52 -3.02
CA GLU A 192 -0.90 19.34 -3.61
C GLU A 192 0.00 19.99 -2.55
N THR A 193 -0.59 20.65 -1.55
CA THR A 193 0.21 21.27 -0.47
C THR A 193 0.92 20.24 0.40
N ALA A 194 0.33 19.09 0.63
CA ALA A 194 0.98 17.97 1.32
C ALA A 194 2.19 17.47 0.51
N ARG A 195 2.03 17.26 -0.82
CA ARG A 195 3.11 16.84 -1.71
C ARG A 195 4.27 17.83 -1.68
N GLU A 196 4.00 19.12 -1.87
CA GLU A 196 5.03 20.15 -1.87
C GLU A 196 5.82 20.17 -0.55
N ALA A 197 5.12 20.10 0.60
CA ALA A 197 5.74 20.08 1.91
C ALA A 197 6.60 18.81 2.13
N LEU A 198 6.08 17.65 1.78
CA LEU A 198 6.80 16.38 1.90
C LEU A 198 8.06 16.36 1.02
N VAL A 199 7.94 16.77 -0.25
CA VAL A 199 9.09 16.87 -1.17
C VAL A 199 10.17 17.79 -0.60
N ALA A 200 9.78 18.95 -0.08
CA ALA A 200 10.74 19.89 0.52
C ALA A 200 11.44 19.29 1.75
N VAL A 201 10.70 18.62 2.63
CA VAL A 201 11.29 17.98 3.83
C VAL A 201 12.23 16.84 3.44
N TRP A 202 11.84 15.97 2.52
CA TRP A 202 12.68 14.88 2.03
C TRP A 202 13.99 15.39 1.44
N LEU A 203 13.91 16.38 0.53
CA LEU A 203 15.09 16.98 -0.10
C LEU A 203 16.02 17.60 0.94
N ASN A 204 15.49 18.42 1.84
CA ASN A 204 16.30 19.07 2.86
C ASN A 204 16.92 18.07 3.84
N SER A 205 16.21 16.99 4.18
CA SER A 205 16.69 15.96 5.12
C SER A 205 17.80 15.09 4.53
N ILE A 206 17.76 14.81 3.23
CA ILE A 206 18.74 13.95 2.55
C ILE A 206 19.93 14.76 2.02
N TYR A 207 19.66 15.88 1.34
CA TYR A 207 20.67 16.65 0.60
C TYR A 207 21.12 17.91 1.33
N GLY A 208 20.35 18.40 2.31
CA GLY A 208 20.63 19.65 3.02
C GLY A 208 20.59 20.86 2.08
N SER A 209 21.41 21.87 2.40
CA SER A 209 21.54 23.11 1.61
C SER A 209 22.36 22.95 0.33
N LYS A 210 22.62 21.72 -0.12
CA LYS A 210 23.43 21.46 -1.34
C LYS A 210 22.62 21.43 -2.63
N LEU A 211 21.29 21.59 -2.57
CA LEU A 211 20.40 21.66 -3.74
C LEU A 211 20.01 23.10 -4.05
#